data_081f747ac3eb9b8fc3f56b313e3a9dcd
#
_entry.id   081f747ac3eb9b8fc3f56b313e3a9dcd
#
_cell.length_a   1.000
_cell.length_b   1.000
_cell.length_c   1.000
_cell.angle_alpha   90.00
_cell.angle_beta   90.00
_cell.angle_gamma   90.00
#
_symmetry.space_group_name_H-M   'P 1'
#
loop_
_entity.id
_entity.type
_entity.pdbx_description
1 polymer ?
#
loop_
_entity_poly.entity_id
_entity_poly.type
_entity_poly.pdbx_seq_one_letter_code
_entity_poly.pdbx_strand_id
1 'polypeptide(L)'
;MLGEEGFGLTIASRTEASVEAAAAELGAYGVAADVSREEDCARLVALHAERYGGLDVLVNSAGIGIGGNVEDLQTKHIDLQLGVNLRGLILVTRAAVPLLRASRGFVVNLASIAGTMPTPGLSIYGAAKAAVISFTRSLNGELDADGVRATALCPGFVDTDMAGWSGIPGEEMIQPEDCAEVVRSLLRMSANARVPQVVIERVGSGNSA
;
A
#
# COMPACT_ATOMS: atom_id res chain seq x y z
N MET A 1 5.02 9.84 10.42
CA MET A 1 6.35 9.48 9.91
C MET A 1 6.76 10.38 8.73
N LEU A 2 6.21 10.26 7.49
CA LEU A 2 6.67 11.06 6.34
C LEU A 2 6.59 12.59 6.59
N GLY A 3 5.53 13.08 7.24
CA GLY A 3 5.45 14.51 7.61
C GLY A 3 6.56 14.96 8.55
N GLU A 4 6.96 14.12 9.50
CA GLU A 4 8.09 14.38 10.41
C GLU A 4 9.44 14.42 9.68
N GLU A 5 9.56 13.67 8.57
CA GLU A 5 10.74 13.70 7.69
C GLU A 5 10.72 14.91 6.71
N GLY A 6 9.70 15.78 6.81
CA GLY A 6 9.62 17.01 6.02
C GLY A 6 8.93 16.90 4.66
N PHE A 7 8.30 15.76 4.35
CA PHE A 7 7.53 15.61 3.11
C PHE A 7 6.20 16.37 3.16
N GLY A 8 5.82 17.01 2.07
CA GLY A 8 4.46 17.44 1.82
C GLY A 8 3.54 16.23 1.60
N LEU A 9 2.46 16.13 2.37
CA LEU A 9 1.61 14.94 2.37
C LEU A 9 0.29 15.18 1.64
N THR A 10 -0.07 14.27 0.75
CA THR A 10 -1.45 14.08 0.30
C THR A 10 -1.93 12.71 0.79
N ILE A 11 -3.09 12.69 1.42
CA ILE A 11 -3.76 11.45 1.80
C ILE A 11 -5.08 11.32 1.06
N ALA A 12 -5.49 10.08 0.78
CA ALA A 12 -6.72 9.78 0.08
C ALA A 12 -7.58 8.78 0.83
N SER A 13 -8.88 9.03 0.83
CA SER A 13 -9.91 8.11 1.33
C SER A 13 -11.17 8.28 0.48
N ARG A 14 -12.07 7.29 0.53
CA ARG A 14 -13.30 7.31 -0.28
C ARG A 14 -14.30 8.37 0.15
N THR A 15 -14.35 8.72 1.43
CA THR A 15 -15.30 9.70 1.95
C THR A 15 -14.59 10.99 2.33
N GLU A 16 -15.23 12.11 1.99
CA GLU A 16 -14.70 13.46 2.27
C GLU A 16 -14.50 13.66 3.79
N ALA A 17 -15.50 13.32 4.59
CA ALA A 17 -15.43 13.50 6.04
C ALA A 17 -14.26 12.73 6.69
N SER A 18 -13.98 11.48 6.26
CA SER A 18 -12.88 10.72 6.84
C SER A 18 -11.51 11.23 6.40
N VAL A 19 -11.37 11.68 5.15
CA VAL A 19 -10.10 12.19 4.68
C VAL A 19 -9.79 13.58 5.25
N GLU A 20 -10.79 14.42 5.42
CA GLU A 20 -10.63 15.74 6.05
C GLU A 20 -10.20 15.64 7.51
N ALA A 21 -10.85 14.76 8.30
CA ALA A 21 -10.47 14.51 9.69
C ALA A 21 -9.01 14.05 9.81
N ALA A 22 -8.62 13.03 9.05
CA ALA A 22 -7.26 12.53 9.05
C ALA A 22 -6.24 13.56 8.52
N ALA A 23 -6.61 14.35 7.51
CA ALA A 23 -5.75 15.40 6.96
C ALA A 23 -5.49 16.51 7.97
N ALA A 24 -6.52 16.91 8.74
CA ALA A 24 -6.38 17.90 9.80
C ALA A 24 -5.44 17.42 10.92
N GLU A 25 -5.56 16.15 11.32
CA GLU A 25 -4.70 15.55 12.34
C GLU A 25 -3.23 15.47 11.89
N LEU A 26 -3.00 15.10 10.63
CA LEU A 26 -1.66 14.89 10.06
C LEU A 26 -1.02 16.14 9.47
N GLY A 27 -1.73 17.26 9.39
CA GLY A 27 -1.27 18.44 8.66
C GLY A 27 -1.08 18.15 7.15
N ALA A 28 -1.92 17.29 6.59
CA ALA A 28 -1.83 16.81 5.22
C ALA A 28 -2.87 17.46 4.30
N TYR A 29 -2.72 17.27 3.00
CA TYR A 29 -3.75 17.59 2.02
C TYR A 29 -4.68 16.38 1.82
N GLY A 30 -5.95 16.53 2.17
CA GLY A 30 -6.95 15.48 2.02
C GLY A 30 -7.61 15.49 0.63
N VAL A 31 -7.73 14.34 -0.01
CA VAL A 31 -8.43 14.17 -1.29
C VAL A 31 -9.41 12.99 -1.20
N ALA A 32 -10.70 13.27 -1.35
CA ALA A 32 -11.68 12.20 -1.49
C ALA A 32 -11.50 11.51 -2.86
N ALA A 33 -11.15 10.22 -2.86
CA ALA A 33 -10.90 9.44 -4.06
C ALA A 33 -11.20 7.95 -3.84
N ASP A 34 -11.87 7.33 -4.80
CA ASP A 34 -12.05 5.89 -4.88
C ASP A 34 -11.01 5.31 -5.85
N VAL A 35 -10.02 4.60 -5.32
CA VAL A 35 -8.93 4.03 -6.12
C VAL A 35 -9.40 2.96 -7.12
N SER A 36 -10.62 2.43 -6.98
CA SER A 36 -11.20 1.54 -7.99
C SER A 36 -11.60 2.27 -9.28
N ARG A 37 -11.68 3.61 -9.24
CA ARG A 37 -12.04 4.47 -10.37
C ARG A 37 -10.80 5.14 -10.96
N GLU A 38 -10.59 4.96 -12.24
CA GLU A 38 -9.40 5.46 -12.95
C GLU A 38 -9.29 6.99 -12.92
N GLU A 39 -10.41 7.68 -13.10
CA GLU A 39 -10.48 9.14 -13.08
C GLU A 39 -10.10 9.71 -11.70
N ASP A 40 -10.48 9.03 -10.62
CA ASP A 40 -10.10 9.45 -9.26
C ASP A 40 -8.61 9.25 -8.99
N CYS A 41 -8.03 8.15 -9.48
CA CYS A 41 -6.59 7.90 -9.38
C CYS A 41 -5.78 8.99 -10.12
N ALA A 42 -6.18 9.34 -11.34
CA ALA A 42 -5.51 10.38 -12.12
C ALA A 42 -5.66 11.77 -11.45
N ARG A 43 -6.86 12.09 -10.98
CA ARG A 43 -7.15 13.35 -10.28
C ARG A 43 -6.34 13.47 -8.98
N LEU A 44 -6.26 12.41 -8.18
CA LEU A 44 -5.48 12.39 -6.94
C LEU A 44 -4.01 12.76 -7.18
N VAL A 45 -3.39 12.14 -8.17
CA VAL A 45 -1.98 12.40 -8.50
C VAL A 45 -1.79 13.80 -9.07
N ALA A 46 -2.71 14.27 -9.91
CA ALA A 46 -2.67 15.63 -10.47
C ALA A 46 -2.76 16.71 -9.38
N LEU A 47 -3.69 16.56 -8.43
CA LEU A 47 -3.85 17.49 -7.30
C LEU A 47 -2.61 17.50 -6.38
N HIS A 48 -1.97 16.35 -6.17
CA HIS A 48 -0.70 16.31 -5.44
C HIS A 48 0.40 17.09 -6.18
N ALA A 49 0.53 16.85 -7.48
CA ALA A 49 1.53 17.53 -8.30
C ALA A 49 1.29 19.05 -8.37
N GLU A 50 0.05 19.49 -8.48
CA GLU A 50 -0.32 20.91 -8.44
C GLU A 50 0.09 21.58 -7.12
N ARG A 51 -0.10 20.86 -6.00
CA ARG A 51 0.18 21.41 -4.67
C ARG A 51 1.66 21.43 -4.31
N TYR A 52 2.42 20.39 -4.68
CA TYR A 52 3.79 20.17 -4.22
C TYR A 52 4.85 20.19 -5.34
N GLY A 53 4.43 20.25 -6.61
CA GLY A 53 5.32 20.36 -7.76
C GLY A 53 5.99 19.05 -8.20
N GLY A 54 5.85 17.95 -7.44
CA GLY A 54 6.48 16.66 -7.72
C GLY A 54 5.93 15.54 -6.85
N LEU A 55 6.52 14.35 -6.96
CA LEU A 55 6.20 13.20 -6.10
C LEU A 55 7.46 12.37 -5.86
N ASP A 56 7.94 12.36 -4.63
CA ASP A 56 9.12 11.60 -4.23
C ASP A 56 8.78 10.20 -3.71
N VAL A 57 7.67 10.08 -2.99
CA VAL A 57 7.25 8.83 -2.34
C VAL A 57 5.77 8.56 -2.60
N LEU A 58 5.47 7.41 -3.20
CA LEU A 58 4.12 6.90 -3.33
C LEU A 58 3.92 5.71 -2.38
N VAL A 59 2.94 5.81 -1.47
CA VAL A 59 2.53 4.70 -0.61
C VAL A 59 1.14 4.22 -1.02
N ASN A 60 1.05 3.07 -1.65
CA ASN A 60 -0.21 2.42 -1.98
C ASN A 60 -0.65 1.55 -0.80
N SER A 61 -1.46 2.11 0.10
CA SER A 61 -1.96 1.42 1.30
C SER A 61 -3.45 1.09 1.24
N ALA A 62 -4.19 1.60 0.28
CA ALA A 62 -5.60 1.28 0.11
C ALA A 62 -5.81 -0.23 -0.06
N GLY A 63 -6.71 -0.80 0.73
CA GLY A 63 -6.98 -2.23 0.67
C GLY A 63 -8.22 -2.62 1.45
N ILE A 64 -8.76 -3.78 1.11
CA ILE A 64 -9.89 -4.42 1.79
C ILE A 64 -9.63 -5.92 1.88
N GLY A 65 -10.14 -6.55 2.94
CA GLY A 65 -10.12 -7.99 3.12
C GLY A 65 -11.56 -8.53 3.26
N ILE A 66 -11.95 -9.47 2.41
CA ILE A 66 -13.21 -10.18 2.52
C ILE A 66 -12.86 -11.66 2.58
N GLY A 67 -13.11 -12.28 3.72
CA GLY A 67 -12.89 -13.71 3.95
C GLY A 67 -14.05 -14.57 3.47
N GLY A 68 -13.80 -15.87 3.36
CA GLY A 68 -14.74 -16.92 2.98
C GLY A 68 -14.10 -17.99 2.11
N ASN A 69 -14.71 -19.18 2.05
CA ASN A 69 -14.32 -20.20 1.08
C ASN A 69 -14.71 -19.74 -0.33
N VAL A 70 -13.97 -20.19 -1.35
CA VAL A 70 -14.15 -19.70 -2.73
C VAL A 70 -15.56 -19.91 -3.26
N GLU A 71 -16.22 -21.00 -2.87
CA GLU A 71 -17.59 -21.34 -3.26
C GLU A 71 -18.65 -20.42 -2.65
N ASP A 72 -18.34 -19.77 -1.51
CA ASP A 72 -19.26 -18.88 -0.78
C ASP A 72 -19.13 -17.41 -1.20
N LEU A 73 -18.06 -17.06 -1.93
CA LEU A 73 -17.78 -15.69 -2.32
C LEU A 73 -18.68 -15.24 -3.48
N GLN A 74 -19.39 -14.15 -3.27
CA GLN A 74 -20.17 -13.52 -4.33
C GLN A 74 -19.22 -12.79 -5.32
N THR A 75 -19.57 -12.80 -6.61
CA THR A 75 -18.80 -12.11 -7.67
C THR A 75 -18.44 -10.66 -7.30
N LYS A 76 -19.40 -9.91 -6.73
CA LYS A 76 -19.16 -8.53 -6.28
C LYS A 76 -18.04 -8.42 -5.23
N HIS A 77 -17.83 -9.43 -4.39
CA HIS A 77 -16.76 -9.45 -3.38
C HIS A 77 -15.40 -9.72 -4.04
N ILE A 78 -15.38 -10.58 -5.07
CA ILE A 78 -14.19 -10.85 -5.86
C ILE A 78 -13.78 -9.59 -6.62
N ASP A 79 -14.72 -9.00 -7.37
CA ASP A 79 -14.48 -7.79 -8.17
C ASP A 79 -14.01 -6.61 -7.30
N LEU A 80 -14.65 -6.42 -6.14
CA LEU A 80 -14.30 -5.36 -5.22
C LEU A 80 -12.88 -5.54 -4.66
N GLN A 81 -12.51 -6.76 -4.23
CA GLN A 81 -11.15 -7.02 -3.73
C GLN A 81 -10.08 -6.83 -4.81
N LEU A 82 -10.30 -7.37 -6.00
CA LEU A 82 -9.36 -7.19 -7.12
C LEU A 82 -9.31 -5.73 -7.58
N GLY A 83 -10.46 -5.07 -7.62
CA GLY A 83 -10.59 -3.67 -7.99
C GLY A 83 -9.79 -2.73 -7.08
N VAL A 84 -9.89 -2.89 -5.77
CA VAL A 84 -9.19 -2.04 -4.80
C VAL A 84 -7.75 -2.48 -4.59
N ASN A 85 -7.53 -3.78 -4.24
CA ASN A 85 -6.22 -4.24 -3.78
C ASN A 85 -5.17 -4.35 -4.89
N LEU A 86 -5.59 -4.52 -6.15
CA LEU A 86 -4.68 -4.71 -7.28
C LEU A 86 -4.87 -3.64 -8.35
N ARG A 87 -6.05 -3.59 -8.97
CA ARG A 87 -6.28 -2.66 -10.10
C ARG A 87 -6.08 -1.20 -9.68
N GLY A 88 -6.62 -0.80 -8.52
CA GLY A 88 -6.49 0.56 -8.00
C GLY A 88 -5.04 0.95 -7.75
N LEU A 89 -4.28 0.08 -7.09
CA LEU A 89 -2.85 0.25 -6.87
C LEU A 89 -2.08 0.47 -8.19
N ILE A 90 -2.38 -0.34 -9.21
CA ILE A 90 -1.77 -0.21 -10.56
C ILE A 90 -2.15 1.13 -11.19
N LEU A 91 -3.41 1.56 -11.09
CA LEU A 91 -3.90 2.81 -11.68
C LEU A 91 -3.25 4.05 -11.04
N VAL A 92 -3.15 4.09 -9.71
CA VAL A 92 -2.45 5.18 -9.00
C VAL A 92 -0.98 5.19 -9.37
N THR A 93 -0.32 4.03 -9.36
CA THR A 93 1.10 3.91 -9.74
C THR A 93 1.31 4.38 -11.18
N ARG A 94 0.49 3.95 -12.14
CA ARG A 94 0.57 4.37 -13.53
C ARG A 94 0.46 5.89 -13.68
N ALA A 95 -0.47 6.52 -12.99
CA ALA A 95 -0.62 7.98 -13.00
C ALA A 95 0.61 8.69 -12.40
N ALA A 96 1.24 8.08 -11.37
CA ALA A 96 2.37 8.64 -10.65
C ALA A 96 3.73 8.47 -11.37
N VAL A 97 3.88 7.49 -12.27
CA VAL A 97 5.17 7.16 -12.93
C VAL A 97 5.90 8.37 -13.52
N PRO A 98 5.23 9.31 -14.25
CA PRO A 98 5.95 10.48 -14.80
C PRO A 98 6.63 11.34 -13.72
N LEU A 99 5.97 11.54 -12.57
CA LEU A 99 6.48 12.32 -11.44
C LEU A 99 7.60 11.56 -10.71
N LEU A 100 7.40 10.27 -10.49
CA LEU A 100 8.40 9.40 -9.87
C LEU A 100 9.69 9.30 -10.69
N ARG A 101 9.59 9.28 -12.01
CA ARG A 101 10.77 9.35 -12.91
C ARG A 101 11.54 10.65 -12.72
N ALA A 102 10.83 11.78 -12.66
CA ALA A 102 11.45 13.09 -12.50
C ALA A 102 12.22 13.23 -11.17
N SER A 103 11.71 12.63 -10.10
CA SER A 103 12.30 12.68 -8.75
C SER A 103 13.27 11.52 -8.46
N ARG A 104 13.34 10.48 -9.31
CA ARG A 104 13.95 9.18 -8.97
C ARG A 104 13.34 8.58 -7.70
N GLY A 105 12.02 8.64 -7.64
CA GLY A 105 11.23 8.44 -6.45
C GLY A 105 11.17 6.99 -5.95
N PHE A 106 10.36 6.80 -4.93
CA PHE A 106 10.21 5.53 -4.25
C PHE A 106 8.74 5.11 -4.13
N VAL A 107 8.44 3.86 -4.45
CA VAL A 107 7.09 3.28 -4.34
C VAL A 107 7.06 2.24 -3.23
N VAL A 108 6.13 2.37 -2.30
CA VAL A 108 5.80 1.36 -1.29
C VAL A 108 4.43 0.79 -1.60
N ASN A 109 4.36 -0.48 -1.91
CA ASN A 109 3.11 -1.18 -2.15
C ASN A 109 2.77 -2.08 -0.95
N LEU A 110 1.68 -1.79 -0.24
CA LEU A 110 1.21 -2.62 0.87
C LEU A 110 0.64 -3.94 0.30
N ALA A 111 1.48 -4.96 0.30
CA ALA A 111 1.08 -6.33 0.06
C ALA A 111 0.52 -6.97 1.35
N SER A 112 0.90 -8.18 1.66
CA SER A 112 0.58 -8.91 2.89
C SER A 112 1.40 -10.19 2.95
N ILE A 113 1.60 -10.74 4.14
CA ILE A 113 2.10 -12.11 4.31
C ILE A 113 1.21 -13.14 3.58
N ALA A 114 -0.09 -12.87 3.47
CA ALA A 114 -1.03 -13.70 2.70
C ALA A 114 -0.73 -13.77 1.19
N GLY A 115 0.11 -12.86 0.68
CA GLY A 115 0.63 -12.92 -0.70
C GLY A 115 1.89 -13.77 -0.83
N THR A 116 2.50 -14.21 0.26
CA THR A 116 3.74 -14.98 0.29
C THR A 116 3.52 -16.47 0.56
N MET A 117 2.35 -16.83 1.09
CA MET A 117 2.01 -18.18 1.52
C MET A 117 0.52 -18.47 1.29
N PRO A 118 0.10 -19.74 1.23
CA PRO A 118 -1.31 -20.11 1.18
C PRO A 118 -2.06 -19.61 2.42
N THR A 119 -3.24 -19.00 2.19
CA THR A 119 -4.08 -18.49 3.27
C THR A 119 -5.53 -18.97 3.06
N PRO A 120 -5.90 -20.18 3.55
CA PRO A 120 -7.27 -20.68 3.47
C PRO A 120 -8.27 -19.68 4.05
N GLY A 121 -9.41 -19.53 3.38
CA GLY A 121 -10.43 -18.55 3.75
C GLY A 121 -10.15 -17.11 3.30
N LEU A 122 -8.97 -16.83 2.71
CA LEU A 122 -8.59 -15.52 2.14
C LEU A 122 -7.99 -15.66 0.72
N SER A 123 -8.45 -16.64 -0.06
CA SER A 123 -7.85 -17.00 -1.35
C SER A 123 -7.78 -15.83 -2.33
N ILE A 124 -8.83 -15.03 -2.48
CA ILE A 124 -8.86 -13.87 -3.39
C ILE A 124 -7.98 -12.75 -2.87
N TYR A 125 -8.01 -12.49 -1.56
CA TYR A 125 -7.13 -11.52 -0.93
C TYR A 125 -5.66 -11.90 -1.12
N GLY A 126 -5.30 -13.15 -0.80
CA GLY A 126 -3.94 -13.67 -0.99
C GLY A 126 -3.47 -13.59 -2.44
N ALA A 127 -4.33 -13.99 -3.39
CA ALA A 127 -4.03 -13.88 -4.82
C ALA A 127 -3.77 -12.43 -5.25
N ALA A 128 -4.61 -11.47 -4.80
CA ALA A 128 -4.40 -10.06 -5.09
C ALA A 128 -3.07 -9.55 -4.49
N LYS A 129 -2.74 -9.93 -3.25
CA LYS A 129 -1.50 -9.52 -2.59
C LYS A 129 -0.25 -10.18 -3.19
N ALA A 130 -0.35 -11.42 -3.67
CA ALA A 130 0.70 -12.07 -4.46
C ALA A 130 0.93 -11.35 -5.80
N ALA A 131 -0.15 -10.94 -6.47
CA ALA A 131 -0.06 -10.14 -7.69
C ALA A 131 0.61 -8.77 -7.44
N VAL A 132 0.35 -8.11 -6.29
CA VAL A 132 1.04 -6.87 -5.89
C VAL A 132 2.54 -7.09 -5.72
N ILE A 133 2.97 -8.20 -5.13
CA ILE A 133 4.40 -8.54 -4.99
C ILE A 133 5.04 -8.72 -6.38
N SER A 134 4.39 -9.46 -7.27
CA SER A 134 4.86 -9.68 -8.65
C SER A 134 4.93 -8.37 -9.43
N PHE A 135 3.87 -7.55 -9.37
CA PHE A 135 3.83 -6.22 -9.99
C PHE A 135 4.97 -5.32 -9.51
N THR A 136 5.22 -5.28 -8.19
CA THR A 136 6.29 -4.46 -7.61
C THR A 136 7.67 -4.86 -8.12
N ARG A 137 7.91 -6.16 -8.27
CA ARG A 137 9.17 -6.67 -8.84
C ARG A 137 9.33 -6.29 -10.31
N SER A 138 8.27 -6.41 -11.12
CA SER A 138 8.27 -6.02 -12.53
C SER A 138 8.49 -4.52 -12.68
N LEU A 139 7.81 -3.70 -11.86
CA LEU A 139 7.95 -2.24 -11.83
C LEU A 139 9.41 -1.80 -11.59
N ASN A 140 10.13 -2.50 -10.71
CA ASN A 140 11.56 -2.26 -10.48
C ASN A 140 12.40 -2.46 -11.76
N GLY A 141 12.06 -3.46 -12.58
CA GLY A 141 12.74 -3.70 -13.86
C GLY A 141 12.39 -2.63 -14.92
N GLU A 142 11.11 -2.27 -14.99
CA GLU A 142 10.62 -1.28 -15.96
C GLU A 142 11.16 0.13 -15.71
N LEU A 143 11.41 0.50 -14.45
CA LEU A 143 11.85 1.84 -14.04
C LEU A 143 13.32 1.88 -13.56
N ASP A 144 14.09 0.83 -13.81
CA ASP A 144 15.48 0.72 -13.36
C ASP A 144 16.37 1.84 -13.92
N ALA A 145 16.25 2.09 -15.22
CA ALA A 145 17.02 3.14 -15.89
C ALA A 145 16.68 4.56 -15.40
N ASP A 146 15.48 4.73 -14.86
CA ASP A 146 15.01 6.01 -14.30
C ASP A 146 15.44 6.21 -12.83
N GLY A 147 16.01 5.18 -12.19
CA GLY A 147 16.43 5.21 -10.80
C GLY A 147 15.26 5.15 -9.80
N VAL A 148 14.06 4.83 -10.24
CA VAL A 148 12.89 4.63 -9.38
C VAL A 148 12.99 3.27 -8.70
N ARG A 149 12.68 3.23 -7.41
CA ARG A 149 12.71 2.00 -6.62
C ARG A 149 11.30 1.66 -6.10
N ALA A 150 11.00 0.39 -5.99
CA ALA A 150 9.73 -0.06 -5.44
C ALA A 150 9.94 -1.22 -4.46
N THR A 151 9.19 -1.21 -3.35
CA THR A 151 9.17 -2.26 -2.33
C THR A 151 7.75 -2.76 -2.09
N ALA A 152 7.56 -4.07 -2.10
CA ALA A 152 6.37 -4.71 -1.57
C ALA A 152 6.55 -4.94 -0.06
N LEU A 153 5.77 -4.24 0.76
CA LEU A 153 5.74 -4.45 2.20
C LEU A 153 4.67 -5.49 2.52
N CYS A 154 5.07 -6.59 3.15
CA CYS A 154 4.25 -7.77 3.39
C CYS A 154 4.07 -8.02 4.90
N PRO A 155 3.28 -7.22 5.61
CA PRO A 155 3.03 -7.43 7.02
C PRO A 155 2.07 -8.60 7.25
N GLY A 156 2.20 -9.23 8.43
CA GLY A 156 1.20 -10.10 9.02
C GLY A 156 0.02 -9.30 9.58
N PHE A 157 -0.54 -9.74 10.72
CA PHE A 157 -1.62 -9.00 11.38
C PHE A 157 -1.07 -7.71 12.01
N VAL A 158 -1.55 -6.58 11.51
CA VAL A 158 -1.27 -5.25 12.03
C VAL A 158 -2.48 -4.76 12.84
N ASP A 159 -2.26 -4.13 13.98
CA ASP A 159 -3.32 -3.58 14.84
C ASP A 159 -4.04 -2.42 14.13
N THR A 160 -5.10 -2.79 13.43
CA THR A 160 -5.98 -1.90 12.66
C THR A 160 -7.39 -2.49 12.61
N ASP A 161 -8.37 -1.66 12.26
CA ASP A 161 -9.76 -2.11 12.07
C ASP A 161 -9.89 -3.32 11.14
N MET A 162 -8.99 -3.43 10.15
CA MET A 162 -8.98 -4.55 9.20
C MET A 162 -8.69 -5.89 9.88
N ALA A 163 -7.94 -5.90 10.97
CA ALA A 163 -7.56 -7.11 11.70
C ALA A 163 -8.51 -7.47 12.85
N GLY A 164 -9.51 -6.65 13.13
CA GLY A 164 -10.42 -6.80 14.29
C GLY A 164 -11.20 -8.14 14.34
N TRP A 165 -11.34 -8.80 13.19
CA TRP A 165 -11.98 -10.13 13.11
C TRP A 165 -11.06 -11.29 13.52
N SER A 166 -9.76 -11.06 13.65
CA SER A 166 -8.77 -12.12 13.88
C SER A 166 -8.85 -12.76 15.28
N GLY A 167 -9.41 -12.06 16.25
CA GLY A 167 -9.42 -12.47 17.65
C GLY A 167 -8.05 -12.37 18.36
N ILE A 168 -7.03 -11.83 17.67
CA ILE A 168 -5.71 -11.58 18.25
C ILE A 168 -5.80 -10.26 19.03
N PRO A 169 -5.31 -10.18 20.30
CA PRO A 169 -5.20 -8.93 21.03
C PRO A 169 -4.30 -7.92 20.29
N GLY A 170 -4.67 -6.64 20.32
CA GLY A 170 -3.91 -5.59 19.62
C GLY A 170 -2.44 -5.51 20.04
N GLU A 171 -2.17 -5.69 21.33
CA GLU A 171 -0.81 -5.72 21.89
C GLU A 171 0.05 -6.89 21.42
N GLU A 172 -0.56 -7.94 20.85
CA GLU A 172 0.14 -9.06 20.23
C GLU A 172 0.30 -8.90 18.71
N MET A 173 -0.29 -7.87 18.11
CA MET A 173 -0.18 -7.59 16.69
C MET A 173 1.06 -6.74 16.39
N ILE A 174 1.46 -6.72 15.11
CA ILE A 174 2.42 -5.75 14.57
C ILE A 174 1.77 -4.37 14.72
N GLN A 175 2.52 -3.37 15.19
CA GLN A 175 2.00 -2.01 15.28
C GLN A 175 2.15 -1.28 13.92
N PRO A 176 1.24 -0.36 13.56
CA PRO A 176 1.38 0.45 12.35
C PRO A 176 2.73 1.18 12.26
N GLU A 177 3.28 1.57 13.41
CA GLU A 177 4.57 2.23 13.57
C GLU A 177 5.72 1.34 13.10
N ASP A 178 5.64 0.02 13.32
CA ASP A 178 6.67 -0.93 12.84
C ASP A 178 6.76 -0.91 11.31
N CYS A 179 5.61 -0.86 10.64
CA CYS A 179 5.55 -0.72 9.19
C CYS A 179 6.13 0.64 8.73
N ALA A 180 5.85 1.72 9.46
CA ALA A 180 6.37 3.04 9.18
C ALA A 180 7.88 3.12 9.35
N GLU A 181 8.46 2.47 10.38
CA GLU A 181 9.91 2.41 10.61
C GLU A 181 10.64 1.62 9.51
N VAL A 182 10.03 0.56 9.00
CA VAL A 182 10.58 -0.14 7.83
C VAL A 182 10.64 0.80 6.63
N VAL A 183 9.56 1.54 6.34
CA VAL A 183 9.56 2.51 5.24
C VAL A 183 10.61 3.60 5.46
N ARG A 184 10.73 4.16 6.67
CA ARG A 184 11.78 5.13 7.03
C ARG A 184 13.18 4.59 6.75
N SER A 185 13.44 3.35 7.13
CA SER A 185 14.73 2.69 6.91
C SER A 185 15.04 2.53 5.42
N LEU A 186 14.05 2.16 4.61
CA LEU A 186 14.17 2.03 3.16
C LEU A 186 14.48 3.36 2.48
N LEU A 187 13.87 4.46 2.92
CA LEU A 187 14.12 5.80 2.39
C LEU A 187 15.54 6.31 2.67
N ARG A 188 16.14 5.87 3.79
CA ARG A 188 17.53 6.24 4.18
C ARG A 188 18.61 5.42 3.49
N MET A 189 18.25 4.37 2.76
CA MET A 189 19.21 3.58 1.99
C MET A 189 19.78 4.38 0.81
N SER A 190 21.02 4.07 0.43
CA SER A 190 21.64 4.67 -0.74
C SER A 190 20.83 4.39 -2.02
N ALA A 191 20.98 5.25 -3.03
CA ALA A 191 20.31 5.07 -4.31
C ALA A 191 20.66 3.74 -5.03
N ASN A 192 21.79 3.13 -4.67
CA ASN A 192 22.24 1.85 -5.24
C ASN A 192 21.63 0.62 -4.54
N ALA A 193 20.92 0.83 -3.43
CA ALA A 193 20.27 -0.26 -2.69
C ALA A 193 18.80 -0.41 -3.09
N ARG A 194 18.42 -1.62 -3.46
CA ARG A 194 17.03 -1.97 -3.76
C ARG A 194 16.60 -3.14 -2.88
N VAL A 195 15.48 -2.98 -2.20
CA VAL A 195 14.83 -4.01 -1.41
C VAL A 195 13.46 -4.29 -2.04
N PRO A 196 13.32 -5.29 -2.90
CA PRO A 196 12.08 -5.49 -3.66
C PRO A 196 10.92 -5.99 -2.81
N GLN A 197 11.20 -6.56 -1.64
CA GLN A 197 10.19 -7.10 -0.73
C GLN A 197 10.70 -7.10 0.70
N VAL A 198 9.83 -6.74 1.65
CA VAL A 198 10.05 -6.92 3.09
C VAL A 198 8.86 -7.67 3.67
N VAL A 199 9.13 -8.72 4.43
CA VAL A 199 8.12 -9.45 5.21
C VAL A 199 8.27 -9.07 6.67
N ILE A 200 7.16 -8.71 7.31
CA ILE A 200 7.09 -8.44 8.75
C ILE A 200 6.16 -9.47 9.36
N GLU A 201 6.69 -10.37 10.16
CA GLU A 201 5.92 -11.42 10.81
C GLU A 201 5.62 -11.06 12.26
N ARG A 202 4.43 -11.42 12.72
CA ARG A 202 4.09 -11.35 14.13
C ARG A 202 4.87 -12.42 14.91
N VAL A 203 5.47 -12.05 16.02
CA VAL A 203 6.11 -13.01 16.93
C VAL A 203 5.08 -14.04 17.41
N GLY A 204 5.42 -15.31 17.38
CA GLY A 204 4.51 -16.40 17.75
C GLY A 204 3.47 -16.78 16.70
N SER A 205 3.59 -16.28 15.45
CA SER A 205 2.67 -16.66 14.37
C SER A 205 2.77 -18.12 13.90
N GLY A 206 3.78 -18.85 14.31
CA GLY A 206 4.01 -20.23 13.89
C GLY A 206 4.41 -20.41 12.42
N ASN A 207 4.63 -19.30 11.70
CA ASN A 207 4.95 -19.31 10.26
C ASN A 207 6.44 -19.46 9.95
N SER A 208 7.26 -19.69 10.96
CA SER A 208 8.68 -20.06 10.76
C SER A 208 8.78 -21.53 10.33
N ALA A 209 8.72 -21.76 9.04
CA ALA A 209 9.05 -23.03 8.42
C ALA A 209 10.36 -22.95 7.66
#